data_6106daec998cbc621374f00a2b78f15d
#
_entry.id   6106daec998cbc621374f00a2b78f15d
#
_cell.length_a   1.000
_cell.length_b   1.000
_cell.length_c   1.000
_cell.angle_alpha   90.00
_cell.angle_beta   90.00
_cell.angle_gamma   90.00
#
_symmetry.space_group_name_H-M   'P 1'
#
loop_
_entity.id
_entity.type
_entity.pdbx_description
1 polymer ?
#
loop_
_entity_poly.entity_id
_entity_poly.type
_entity_poly.pdbx_seq_one_letter_code
_entity_poly.pdbx_strand_id
1 'polypeptide(L)'
;MIVKRLAWLLLLGLSACSTTEEQVVELLEQMAAHPIDSPGWQDAVDQLAAIGRPAARQLVARLNPDLYTGEHYREFRAEHEKLRTGCALALGRIKPRGAAGALQSRISDAYTDSERIACLWSMGEIGYSQAALDAAKAQLEDRDPAIRIHAAIAMLKMDDDLGAGEIEGALASADDTLAQTAMQGLEEAGYFGAPLLMTLGARAGPNQSALGAVVAKVKDKLVAQLKAEEPGHRQRAALALGQIGDPSTASALANLLEDASNQVRFSAAAALAEMDQPQGTDFLFEALRNTDSILRANAVKFLIDVQAQSGSVEDQLVAALDATDPLARAGAAQVLGQAAVASAVTALITATADEVAEVRANAAMALGRIGSAQGRERLEQLLDDRDATVSYYAEWALRQLGSG
;
A
#
# COMPACT_ATOMS: atom_id res chain seq x y z
N MET A 1 18.09 43.66 9.90
CA MET A 1 18.16 44.32 8.58
C MET A 1 17.86 43.37 7.43
N ILE A 2 18.14 42.09 7.59
CA ILE A 2 17.90 40.99 6.59
C ILE A 2 16.41 40.72 6.43
N VAL A 3 15.65 40.68 7.52
CA VAL A 3 14.19 40.44 7.56
C VAL A 3 13.42 41.42 6.69
N LYS A 4 13.86 42.69 6.65
CA LYS A 4 13.20 43.74 5.80
C LYS A 4 13.48 43.58 4.30
N ARG A 5 14.51 42.82 3.88
CA ARG A 5 14.83 42.59 2.46
C ARG A 5 14.15 41.32 1.90
N LEU A 6 13.89 40.30 2.72
CA LEU A 6 13.02 39.18 2.36
C LEU A 6 11.57 39.64 2.10
N ALA A 7 11.08 40.60 2.84
CA ALA A 7 9.78 41.21 2.59
C ALA A 7 9.70 41.97 1.25
N TRP A 8 10.83 42.50 0.72
CA TRP A 8 10.86 43.22 -0.56
C TRP A 8 10.74 42.32 -1.80
N LEU A 9 11.17 41.05 -1.72
CA LEU A 9 10.99 40.07 -2.79
C LEU A 9 9.54 39.55 -2.91
N LEU A 10 8.70 39.80 -1.89
CA LEU A 10 7.27 39.48 -1.88
C LEU A 10 6.39 40.60 -2.49
N LEU A 11 6.92 41.80 -2.69
CA LEU A 11 6.14 42.96 -3.13
C LEU A 11 5.97 43.13 -4.64
N LEU A 12 6.55 42.23 -5.46
CA LEU A 12 6.47 42.33 -6.92
C LEU A 12 5.40 41.41 -7.52
N GLY A 13 4.20 41.32 -6.97
CA GLY A 13 3.15 40.67 -7.73
C GLY A 13 1.84 40.27 -7.08
N LEU A 14 1.49 40.70 -5.87
CA LEU A 14 0.23 40.31 -5.25
C LEU A 14 -0.54 41.50 -4.67
N SER A 15 -1.62 41.85 -5.31
CA SER A 15 -2.67 42.69 -4.74
C SER A 15 -3.46 41.89 -3.71
N ALA A 16 -3.66 42.46 -2.53
CA ALA A 16 -4.40 41.96 -1.37
C ALA A 16 -3.72 40.80 -0.63
N CYS A 17 -2.87 41.14 0.39
CA CYS A 17 -2.43 40.16 1.41
C CYS A 17 -3.65 39.60 2.14
N SER A 18 -3.85 38.27 2.05
CA SER A 18 -4.75 37.56 2.94
C SER A 18 -4.05 37.34 4.29
N THR A 19 -4.80 37.29 5.38
CA THR A 19 -4.27 36.97 6.73
C THR A 19 -3.45 35.70 6.78
N THR A 20 -3.74 34.74 5.88
CA THR A 20 -3.03 33.46 5.71
C THR A 20 -1.62 33.68 5.14
N GLU A 21 -1.44 34.61 4.20
CA GLU A 21 -0.12 34.88 3.61
C GLU A 21 0.83 35.53 4.61
N GLU A 22 0.32 36.44 5.44
CA GLU A 22 1.08 37.07 6.51
C GLU A 22 1.50 36.04 7.57
N GLN A 23 0.60 35.10 7.96
CA GLN A 23 0.92 33.99 8.86
C GLN A 23 2.03 33.13 8.33
N VAL A 24 1.98 32.72 7.06
CA VAL A 24 3.03 31.90 6.45
C VAL A 24 4.38 32.61 6.48
N VAL A 25 4.43 33.91 6.19
CA VAL A 25 5.68 34.70 6.24
C VAL A 25 6.24 34.75 7.66
N GLU A 26 5.42 35.00 8.65
CA GLU A 26 5.82 35.08 10.07
C GLU A 26 6.41 33.72 10.53
N LEU A 27 5.75 32.61 10.18
CA LEU A 27 6.23 31.28 10.53
C LEU A 27 7.55 30.90 9.81
N LEU A 28 7.73 31.33 8.57
CA LEU A 28 9.00 31.16 7.86
C LEU A 28 10.14 31.97 8.52
N GLU A 29 9.85 33.16 9.03
CA GLU A 29 10.82 33.96 9.80
C GLU A 29 11.17 33.32 11.14
N GLN A 30 10.19 32.76 11.85
CA GLN A 30 10.41 31.99 13.07
C GLN A 30 11.27 30.75 12.79
N MET A 31 10.97 30.00 11.74
CA MET A 31 11.74 28.82 11.33
C MET A 31 13.20 29.17 11.00
N ALA A 32 13.46 30.29 10.32
CA ALA A 32 14.81 30.77 10.02
C ALA A 32 15.58 31.17 11.28
N ALA A 33 14.90 31.69 12.29
CA ALA A 33 15.51 32.17 13.54
C ALA A 33 15.97 31.03 14.45
N HIS A 34 15.41 29.81 14.33
CA HIS A 34 15.70 28.70 15.21
C HIS A 34 16.61 27.65 14.57
N PRO A 35 17.44 26.89 15.34
CA PRO A 35 18.17 25.73 14.82
C PRO A 35 17.23 24.64 14.31
N ILE A 36 17.65 23.87 13.27
CA ILE A 36 16.92 22.70 12.79
C ILE A 36 16.69 21.76 13.99
N ASP A 37 15.50 21.14 14.02
CA ASP A 37 15.03 20.21 15.06
C ASP A 37 14.88 20.80 16.49
N SER A 38 15.11 22.10 16.67
CA SER A 38 14.76 22.74 17.92
C SER A 38 13.23 22.85 18.10
N PRO A 39 12.71 22.91 19.35
CA PRO A 39 11.26 23.03 19.58
C PRO A 39 10.61 24.18 18.84
N GLY A 40 11.26 25.35 18.78
CA GLY A 40 10.72 26.51 18.05
C GLY A 40 10.70 26.34 16.53
N TRP A 41 11.67 25.61 15.97
CA TRP A 41 11.69 25.27 14.55
C TRP A 41 10.60 24.25 14.20
N GLN A 42 10.48 23.18 15.02
CA GLN A 42 9.45 22.16 14.84
C GLN A 42 8.03 22.74 14.96
N ASP A 43 7.81 23.63 15.94
CA ASP A 43 6.53 24.32 16.13
C ASP A 43 6.15 25.16 14.90
N ALA A 44 7.10 25.88 14.30
CA ALA A 44 6.86 26.63 13.07
C ALA A 44 6.50 25.70 11.89
N VAL A 45 7.18 24.54 11.75
CA VAL A 45 6.86 23.52 10.73
C VAL A 45 5.45 22.97 10.95
N ASP A 46 5.07 22.68 12.21
CA ASP A 46 3.76 22.14 12.56
C ASP A 46 2.64 23.14 12.27
N GLN A 47 2.84 24.41 12.62
CA GLN A 47 1.88 25.46 12.34
C GLN A 47 1.73 25.72 10.82
N LEU A 48 2.83 25.69 10.04
CA LEU A 48 2.76 25.76 8.57
C LEU A 48 1.96 24.58 7.99
N ALA A 49 2.15 23.40 8.53
CA ALA A 49 1.38 22.22 8.12
C ALA A 49 -0.10 22.34 8.51
N ALA A 50 -0.42 22.93 9.67
CA ALA A 50 -1.79 23.14 10.14
C ALA A 50 -2.57 24.15 9.26
N ILE A 51 -1.89 25.14 8.65
CA ILE A 51 -2.52 26.03 7.64
C ILE A 51 -2.97 25.21 6.43
N GLY A 52 -2.26 24.15 6.10
CA GLY A 52 -2.64 23.20 5.06
C GLY A 52 -2.44 23.72 3.63
N ARG A 53 -3.35 23.35 2.72
CA ARG A 53 -3.23 23.66 1.29
C ARG A 53 -3.00 25.15 0.95
N PRO A 54 -3.57 26.12 1.66
CA PRO A 54 -3.26 27.54 1.40
C PRO A 54 -1.78 27.90 1.51
N ALA A 55 -1.03 27.28 2.44
CA ALA A 55 0.41 27.49 2.58
C ALA A 55 1.24 26.80 1.48
N ALA A 56 0.74 25.69 0.91
CA ALA A 56 1.52 24.81 0.04
C ALA A 56 2.19 25.54 -1.14
N ARG A 57 1.49 26.50 -1.77
CA ARG A 57 2.04 27.27 -2.91
C ARG A 57 3.27 28.08 -2.53
N GLN A 58 3.24 28.72 -1.37
CA GLN A 58 4.38 29.52 -0.88
C GLN A 58 5.54 28.63 -0.46
N LEU A 59 5.25 27.48 0.18
CA LEU A 59 6.27 26.51 0.56
C LEU A 59 6.97 25.90 -0.66
N VAL A 60 6.22 25.54 -1.71
CA VAL A 60 6.79 25.07 -3.00
C VAL A 60 7.68 26.15 -3.63
N ALA A 61 7.26 27.42 -3.62
CA ALA A 61 8.06 28.51 -4.14
C ALA A 61 9.41 28.66 -3.40
N ARG A 62 9.46 28.32 -2.10
CA ARG A 62 10.70 28.37 -1.31
C ARG A 62 11.67 27.22 -1.61
N LEU A 63 11.22 26.16 -2.27
CA LEU A 63 12.10 25.08 -2.73
C LEU A 63 12.78 25.39 -4.08
N ASN A 64 12.36 26.47 -4.79
CA ASN A 64 12.93 26.80 -6.10
C ASN A 64 14.42 27.16 -5.97
N PRO A 65 15.32 26.45 -6.68
CA PRO A 65 16.77 26.69 -6.64
C PRO A 65 17.15 28.10 -7.15
N ASP A 66 16.40 28.66 -8.09
CA ASP A 66 16.69 29.97 -8.71
C ASP A 66 16.62 31.13 -7.72
N LEU A 67 15.94 30.97 -6.59
CA LEU A 67 15.86 31.99 -5.54
C LEU A 67 17.16 32.13 -4.73
N TYR A 68 18.11 31.23 -4.90
CA TYR A 68 19.28 31.07 -4.04
C TYR A 68 20.60 31.13 -4.81
N THR A 69 20.68 31.95 -5.87
CA THR A 69 21.89 32.12 -6.67
C THR A 69 22.64 33.41 -6.32
N GLY A 70 23.98 33.38 -6.35
CA GLY A 70 24.85 34.55 -6.19
C GLY A 70 25.70 34.56 -4.90
N GLU A 71 26.51 35.63 -4.72
CA GLU A 71 27.44 35.75 -3.58
C GLU A 71 26.71 35.83 -2.23
N HIS A 72 25.55 36.45 -2.16
CA HIS A 72 24.73 36.51 -0.93
C HIS A 72 24.23 35.15 -0.48
N TYR A 73 24.11 34.18 -1.38
CA TYR A 73 23.69 32.82 -1.04
C TYR A 73 24.70 32.11 -0.11
N ARG A 74 26.00 32.32 -0.34
CA ARG A 74 27.07 31.70 0.48
C ARG A 74 27.09 32.23 1.91
N GLU A 75 26.74 33.51 2.10
CA GLU A 75 26.70 34.17 3.41
C GLU A 75 25.55 33.66 4.31
N PHE A 76 24.39 33.29 3.71
CA PHE A 76 23.19 32.87 4.44
C PHE A 76 22.80 31.42 4.20
N ARG A 77 23.76 30.60 3.83
CA ARG A 77 23.53 29.19 3.48
C ARG A 77 22.79 28.40 4.55
N ALA A 78 23.18 28.54 5.82
CA ALA A 78 22.57 27.83 6.93
C ALA A 78 21.11 28.24 7.20
N GLU A 79 20.78 29.52 7.02
CA GLU A 79 19.40 30.01 7.16
C GLU A 79 18.51 29.47 6.02
N HIS A 80 19.04 29.42 4.81
CA HIS A 80 18.33 28.86 3.66
C HIS A 80 18.11 27.35 3.80
N GLU A 81 19.07 26.61 4.36
CA GLU A 81 18.92 25.19 4.67
C GLU A 81 17.75 24.96 5.63
N LYS A 82 17.70 25.71 6.74
CA LYS A 82 16.61 25.60 7.72
C LYS A 82 15.23 25.80 7.07
N LEU A 83 15.12 26.83 6.20
CA LEU A 83 13.89 27.13 5.49
C LEU A 83 13.50 26.02 4.51
N ARG A 84 14.43 25.55 3.70
CA ARG A 84 14.13 24.51 2.69
C ARG A 84 13.78 23.19 3.33
N THR A 85 14.56 22.75 4.33
CA THR A 85 14.27 21.53 5.10
C THR A 85 12.89 21.60 5.74
N GLY A 86 12.56 22.70 6.43
CA GLY A 86 11.25 22.87 7.05
C GLY A 86 10.10 23.00 6.05
N CYS A 87 10.29 23.70 4.92
CA CYS A 87 9.30 23.76 3.86
C CYS A 87 9.02 22.36 3.26
N ALA A 88 10.07 21.55 3.04
CA ALA A 88 9.92 20.19 2.57
C ALA A 88 9.08 19.37 3.57
N LEU A 89 9.43 19.38 4.87
CA LEU A 89 8.67 18.63 5.90
C LEU A 89 7.23 19.09 6.03
N ALA A 90 6.96 20.41 6.02
CA ALA A 90 5.61 20.94 6.04
C ALA A 90 4.79 20.47 4.82
N LEU A 91 5.39 20.46 3.62
CA LEU A 91 4.76 19.92 2.42
C LEU A 91 4.43 18.41 2.53
N GLY A 92 5.31 17.62 3.13
CA GLY A 92 5.04 16.21 3.41
C GLY A 92 3.82 16.00 4.30
N ARG A 93 3.64 16.87 5.32
CA ARG A 93 2.47 16.83 6.22
C ARG A 93 1.18 17.33 5.55
N ILE A 94 1.26 18.36 4.71
CA ILE A 94 0.11 18.91 3.94
C ILE A 94 -0.34 17.95 2.83
N LYS A 95 0.60 17.19 2.26
CA LYS A 95 0.39 16.22 1.15
C LYS A 95 -0.23 16.83 -0.12
N PRO A 96 0.27 17.98 -0.62
CA PRO A 96 -0.23 18.58 -1.85
C PRO A 96 0.35 17.83 -3.07
N ARG A 97 -0.51 17.23 -3.91
CA ARG A 97 -0.09 16.43 -5.08
C ARG A 97 0.88 17.15 -6.04
N GLY A 98 0.81 18.47 -6.12
CA GLY A 98 1.67 19.28 -7.00
C GLY A 98 3.08 19.55 -6.50
N ALA A 99 3.46 19.14 -5.27
CA ALA A 99 4.78 19.44 -4.71
C ALA A 99 5.89 18.46 -5.15
N ALA A 100 5.54 17.30 -5.69
CA ALA A 100 6.50 16.24 -6.00
C ALA A 100 7.64 16.72 -6.93
N GLY A 101 7.34 17.49 -7.98
CA GLY A 101 8.34 18.03 -8.90
C GLY A 101 9.32 19.01 -8.24
N ALA A 102 8.84 19.87 -7.32
CA ALA A 102 9.70 20.79 -6.60
C ALA A 102 10.63 20.05 -5.61
N LEU A 103 10.12 19.04 -4.93
CA LEU A 103 10.90 18.17 -4.05
C LEU A 103 11.96 17.38 -4.84
N GLN A 104 11.60 16.86 -6.03
CA GLN A 104 12.53 16.17 -6.93
C GLN A 104 13.68 17.07 -7.35
N SER A 105 13.36 18.28 -7.85
CA SER A 105 14.40 19.25 -8.24
C SER A 105 15.31 19.56 -7.05
N ARG A 106 14.74 19.63 -5.85
CA ARG A 106 15.50 19.93 -4.63
C ARG A 106 16.46 18.82 -4.24
N ILE A 107 16.08 17.54 -4.40
CA ILE A 107 16.97 16.40 -4.12
C ILE A 107 18.23 16.47 -4.99
N SER A 108 18.07 16.77 -6.27
CA SER A 108 19.20 16.85 -7.21
C SER A 108 20.19 17.98 -6.88
N ASP A 109 19.67 19.08 -6.30
CA ASP A 109 20.44 20.29 -6.00
C ASP A 109 20.62 20.53 -4.50
N ALA A 110 20.31 19.54 -3.65
CA ALA A 110 20.42 19.67 -2.20
C ALA A 110 21.88 19.84 -1.77
N TYR A 111 22.09 20.77 -0.82
CA TYR A 111 23.42 21.05 -0.29
C TYR A 111 23.77 20.22 0.93
N THR A 112 22.76 19.63 1.61
CA THR A 112 22.94 18.87 2.82
C THR A 112 22.12 17.59 2.80
N ASP A 113 22.56 16.61 3.56
CA ASP A 113 21.85 15.35 3.72
C ASP A 113 20.50 15.54 4.42
N SER A 114 20.43 16.47 5.40
CA SER A 114 19.18 16.83 6.07
C SER A 114 18.11 17.30 5.09
N GLU A 115 18.49 18.14 4.12
CA GLU A 115 17.59 18.61 3.08
C GLU A 115 17.14 17.47 2.16
N ARG A 116 18.06 16.59 1.75
CA ARG A 116 17.73 15.40 0.93
C ARG A 116 16.78 14.44 1.65
N ILE A 117 17.07 14.14 2.91
CA ILE A 117 16.24 13.30 3.77
C ILE A 117 14.82 13.87 3.92
N ALA A 118 14.71 15.19 4.20
CA ALA A 118 13.42 15.85 4.32
C ALA A 118 12.61 15.78 3.02
N CYS A 119 13.25 15.93 1.86
CA CYS A 119 12.59 15.79 0.56
C CYS A 119 12.13 14.36 0.30
N LEU A 120 12.97 13.36 0.56
CA LEU A 120 12.63 11.93 0.43
C LEU A 120 11.46 11.56 1.33
N TRP A 121 11.53 11.93 2.61
CA TRP A 121 10.45 11.70 3.56
C TRP A 121 9.13 12.31 3.05
N SER A 122 9.17 13.54 2.58
CA SER A 122 7.99 14.27 2.11
C SER A 122 7.39 13.65 0.84
N MET A 123 8.22 13.14 -0.07
CA MET A 123 7.75 12.40 -1.24
C MET A 123 7.01 11.13 -0.83
N GLY A 124 7.54 10.36 0.12
CA GLY A 124 6.87 9.18 0.65
C GLY A 124 5.51 9.53 1.28
N GLU A 125 5.43 10.65 2.03
CA GLU A 125 4.19 11.11 2.66
C GLU A 125 3.13 11.61 1.65
N ILE A 126 3.56 12.28 0.57
CA ILE A 126 2.67 12.73 -0.51
C ILE A 126 2.13 11.54 -1.30
N GLY A 127 2.91 10.47 -1.38
CA GLY A 127 2.56 9.22 -2.04
C GLY A 127 3.00 9.15 -3.50
N TYR A 128 2.53 8.12 -4.19
CA TYR A 128 3.02 7.77 -5.52
C TYR A 128 2.87 8.88 -6.56
N SER A 129 3.98 9.17 -7.20
CA SER A 129 4.09 9.77 -8.54
C SER A 129 5.34 9.22 -9.21
N GLN A 130 5.32 9.07 -10.54
CA GLN A 130 6.49 8.53 -11.26
C GLN A 130 7.75 9.36 -10.98
N ALA A 131 7.63 10.68 -10.98
CA ALA A 131 8.72 11.59 -10.69
C ALA A 131 9.32 11.41 -9.28
N ALA A 132 8.46 11.23 -8.26
CA ALA A 132 8.91 10.98 -6.89
C ALA A 132 9.62 9.62 -6.76
N LEU A 133 9.05 8.59 -7.41
CA LEU A 133 9.64 7.26 -7.41
C LEU A 133 11.00 7.23 -8.09
N ASP A 134 11.13 7.85 -9.28
CA ASP A 134 12.40 7.92 -10.00
C ASP A 134 13.46 8.70 -9.22
N ALA A 135 13.06 9.78 -8.54
CA ALA A 135 13.95 10.54 -7.68
C ALA A 135 14.43 9.72 -6.46
N ALA A 136 13.56 8.95 -5.82
CA ALA A 136 13.92 8.06 -4.72
C ALA A 136 14.82 6.92 -5.20
N LYS A 137 14.51 6.28 -6.33
CA LYS A 137 15.35 5.23 -6.96
C LYS A 137 16.77 5.70 -7.22
N ALA A 138 16.94 6.92 -7.71
CA ALA A 138 18.27 7.47 -7.96
C ALA A 138 19.11 7.62 -6.68
N GLN A 139 18.46 7.75 -5.50
CA GLN A 139 19.17 7.87 -4.23
C GLN A 139 19.56 6.51 -3.61
N LEU A 140 19.10 5.38 -4.16
CA LEU A 140 19.57 4.05 -3.73
C LEU A 140 21.05 3.82 -4.07
N GLU A 141 21.62 4.58 -4.99
CA GLU A 141 23.04 4.54 -5.37
C GLU A 141 23.91 5.56 -4.58
N ASP A 142 23.34 6.25 -3.60
CA ASP A 142 24.06 7.23 -2.80
C ASP A 142 25.15 6.54 -1.95
N ARG A 143 26.27 7.26 -1.70
CA ARG A 143 27.36 6.77 -0.88
C ARG A 143 26.99 6.67 0.60
N ASP A 144 26.11 7.56 1.07
CA ASP A 144 25.66 7.58 2.44
C ASP A 144 24.53 6.54 2.64
N PRO A 145 24.74 5.52 3.49
CA PRO A 145 23.72 4.52 3.78
C PRO A 145 22.44 5.11 4.39
N ALA A 146 22.53 6.21 5.13
CA ALA A 146 21.34 6.88 5.68
C ALA A 146 20.45 7.42 4.55
N ILE A 147 21.03 8.01 3.51
CA ILE A 147 20.27 8.47 2.33
C ILE A 147 19.61 7.29 1.62
N ARG A 148 20.32 6.17 1.41
CA ARG A 148 19.76 4.98 0.77
C ARG A 148 18.59 4.41 1.56
N ILE A 149 18.69 4.36 2.90
CA ILE A 149 17.60 3.89 3.77
C ILE A 149 16.38 4.81 3.66
N HIS A 150 16.56 6.14 3.71
CA HIS A 150 15.45 7.08 3.55
C HIS A 150 14.81 7.01 2.17
N ALA A 151 15.58 6.78 1.11
CA ALA A 151 15.08 6.54 -0.22
C ALA A 151 14.22 5.25 -0.28
N ALA A 152 14.71 4.16 0.30
CA ALA A 152 13.98 2.90 0.41
C ALA A 152 12.66 3.04 1.19
N ILE A 153 12.66 3.77 2.30
CA ILE A 153 11.46 4.07 3.09
C ILE A 153 10.46 4.90 2.28
N ALA A 154 10.93 5.92 1.56
CA ALA A 154 10.06 6.73 0.70
C ALA A 154 9.42 5.88 -0.41
N MET A 155 10.18 4.97 -1.03
CA MET A 155 9.68 4.04 -2.05
C MET A 155 8.65 3.08 -1.46
N LEU A 156 8.92 2.52 -0.28
CA LEU A 156 7.99 1.63 0.42
C LEU A 156 6.64 2.34 0.68
N LYS A 157 6.66 3.61 1.11
CA LYS A 157 5.45 4.44 1.28
C LYS A 157 4.72 4.73 -0.05
N MET A 158 5.40 4.56 -1.20
CA MET A 158 4.85 4.67 -2.55
C MET A 158 4.43 3.32 -3.15
N ASP A 159 4.41 2.25 -2.33
CA ASP A 159 4.05 0.87 -2.73
C ASP A 159 5.08 0.24 -3.70
N ASP A 160 6.38 0.54 -3.51
CA ASP A 160 7.50 -0.02 -4.29
C ASP A 160 8.56 -0.57 -3.32
N ASP A 161 8.87 -1.85 -3.40
CA ASP A 161 9.75 -2.56 -2.49
C ASP A 161 11.20 -2.74 -3.02
N LEU A 162 11.53 -2.13 -4.16
CA LEU A 162 12.86 -2.26 -4.78
C LEU A 162 14.00 -1.90 -3.81
N GLY A 163 13.76 -0.97 -2.88
CA GLY A 163 14.72 -0.57 -1.85
C GLY A 163 14.76 -1.47 -0.61
N ALA A 164 13.95 -2.53 -0.52
CA ALA A 164 13.83 -3.37 0.69
C ALA A 164 15.19 -3.90 1.19
N GLY A 165 16.12 -4.22 0.28
CA GLY A 165 17.46 -4.68 0.61
C GLY A 165 18.28 -3.70 1.44
N GLU A 166 18.10 -2.38 1.27
CA GLU A 166 18.77 -1.35 2.08
C GLU A 166 18.25 -1.35 3.52
N ILE A 167 16.94 -1.53 3.69
CA ILE A 167 16.30 -1.65 5.01
C ILE A 167 16.75 -2.93 5.71
N GLU A 168 16.76 -4.06 4.99
CA GLU A 168 17.26 -5.35 5.51
C GLU A 168 18.73 -5.24 5.93
N GLY A 169 19.57 -4.66 5.09
CA GLY A 169 21.00 -4.45 5.38
C GLY A 169 21.23 -3.58 6.60
N ALA A 170 20.47 -2.51 6.76
CA ALA A 170 20.54 -1.64 7.93
C ALA A 170 20.15 -2.38 9.23
N LEU A 171 19.10 -3.19 9.18
CA LEU A 171 18.64 -3.98 10.33
C LEU A 171 19.61 -5.12 10.71
N ALA A 172 20.38 -5.62 9.75
CA ALA A 172 21.44 -6.61 9.99
C ALA A 172 22.78 -5.96 10.41
N SER A 173 22.92 -4.64 10.30
CA SER A 173 24.13 -3.89 10.62
C SER A 173 24.38 -3.86 12.12
N ALA A 174 25.66 -3.74 12.49
CA ALA A 174 26.08 -3.42 13.85
C ALA A 174 25.98 -1.90 14.16
N ASP A 175 25.61 -1.08 13.19
CA ASP A 175 25.37 0.35 13.37
C ASP A 175 23.96 0.58 13.90
N ASP A 176 23.85 0.86 15.18
CA ASP A 176 22.58 1.09 15.87
C ASP A 176 21.79 2.26 15.26
N THR A 177 22.46 3.28 14.72
CA THR A 177 21.82 4.45 14.15
C THR A 177 21.08 4.08 12.85
N LEU A 178 21.74 3.31 11.98
CA LEU A 178 21.12 2.83 10.74
C LEU A 178 19.96 1.86 11.04
N ALA A 179 20.16 0.95 11.99
CA ALA A 179 19.10 0.04 12.41
C ALA A 179 17.88 0.78 12.98
N GLN A 180 18.09 1.79 13.83
CA GLN A 180 17.01 2.63 14.36
C GLN A 180 16.30 3.41 13.28
N THR A 181 17.02 3.99 12.31
CA THR A 181 16.43 4.70 11.16
C THR A 181 15.54 3.77 10.35
N ALA A 182 15.99 2.55 10.05
CA ALA A 182 15.21 1.56 9.33
C ALA A 182 13.96 1.14 10.11
N MET A 183 14.06 0.89 11.41
CA MET A 183 12.93 0.55 12.29
C MET A 183 11.89 1.67 12.35
N GLN A 184 12.33 2.91 12.53
CA GLN A 184 11.44 4.07 12.53
C GLN A 184 10.74 4.22 11.18
N GLY A 185 11.47 4.07 10.08
CA GLY A 185 10.90 4.15 8.74
C GLY A 185 9.84 3.09 8.47
N LEU A 186 10.06 1.85 8.93
CA LEU A 186 9.06 0.78 8.85
C LEU A 186 7.82 1.08 9.70
N GLU A 187 8.01 1.63 10.91
CA GLU A 187 6.89 2.09 11.75
C GLU A 187 6.07 3.20 11.08
N GLU A 188 6.75 4.15 10.42
CA GLU A 188 6.10 5.24 9.69
C GLU A 188 5.42 4.78 8.40
N ALA A 189 5.97 3.78 7.71
CA ALA A 189 5.39 3.21 6.50
C ALA A 189 4.05 2.50 6.79
N GLY A 190 3.80 2.07 8.03
CA GLY A 190 2.52 1.50 8.45
C GLY A 190 2.11 0.30 7.61
N TYR A 191 0.96 0.37 6.93
CA TYR A 191 0.46 -0.75 6.11
C TYR A 191 1.35 -1.09 4.91
N PHE A 192 2.10 -0.14 4.36
CA PHE A 192 3.07 -0.42 3.29
C PHE A 192 4.29 -1.19 3.81
N GLY A 193 4.68 -0.97 5.07
CA GLY A 193 5.79 -1.66 5.72
C GLY A 193 5.44 -3.05 6.26
N ALA A 194 4.15 -3.38 6.41
CA ALA A 194 3.72 -4.62 7.05
C ALA A 194 4.26 -5.89 6.39
N PRO A 195 4.23 -6.07 5.04
CA PRO A 195 4.78 -7.27 4.40
C PRO A 195 6.27 -7.46 4.67
N LEU A 196 7.04 -6.38 4.60
CA LEU A 196 8.48 -6.43 4.87
C LEU A 196 8.76 -6.73 6.36
N LEU A 197 8.01 -6.13 7.28
CA LEU A 197 8.10 -6.41 8.71
C LEU A 197 7.84 -7.88 9.04
N MET A 198 6.86 -8.51 8.39
CA MET A 198 6.57 -9.93 8.58
C MET A 198 7.71 -10.82 8.08
N THR A 199 8.24 -10.52 6.91
CA THR A 199 9.38 -11.24 6.34
C THR A 199 10.61 -11.13 7.25
N LEU A 200 10.89 -9.95 7.78
CA LEU A 200 12.04 -9.68 8.65
C LEU A 200 11.83 -10.24 10.06
N GLY A 201 10.63 -10.16 10.61
CA GLY A 201 10.29 -10.70 11.92
C GLY A 201 10.41 -12.22 12.02
N ALA A 202 10.26 -12.93 10.88
CA ALA A 202 10.45 -14.38 10.80
C ALA A 202 11.94 -14.80 10.75
N ARG A 203 12.86 -13.88 10.45
CA ARG A 203 14.30 -14.15 10.37
C ARG A 203 14.97 -13.88 11.72
N ALA A 204 15.79 -14.84 12.20
CA ALA A 204 16.62 -14.61 13.38
C ALA A 204 17.70 -13.54 13.08
N GLY A 205 17.82 -12.54 13.95
CA GLY A 205 18.80 -11.46 13.75
C GLY A 205 19.05 -10.65 15.02
N PRO A 206 20.08 -9.78 15.03
CA PRO A 206 20.48 -9.02 16.21
C PRO A 206 19.38 -8.08 16.73
N ASN A 207 18.50 -7.60 15.87
CA ASN A 207 17.45 -6.64 16.18
C ASN A 207 16.05 -7.25 16.32
N GLN A 208 15.91 -8.59 16.44
CA GLN A 208 14.63 -9.29 16.44
C GLN A 208 13.66 -8.80 17.55
N SER A 209 14.18 -8.54 18.76
CA SER A 209 13.35 -8.02 19.85
C SER A 209 12.82 -6.61 19.55
N ALA A 210 13.66 -5.75 18.97
CA ALA A 210 13.27 -4.41 18.58
C ALA A 210 12.26 -4.44 17.43
N LEU A 211 12.45 -5.32 16.44
CA LEU A 211 11.49 -5.56 15.35
C LEU A 211 10.13 -6.02 15.89
N GLY A 212 10.11 -6.90 16.89
CA GLY A 212 8.86 -7.30 17.56
C GLY A 212 8.11 -6.12 18.18
N ALA A 213 8.83 -5.16 18.78
CA ALA A 213 8.22 -3.94 19.30
C ALA A 213 7.67 -3.02 18.17
N VAL A 214 8.37 -2.95 17.03
CA VAL A 214 7.89 -2.20 15.85
C VAL A 214 6.63 -2.85 15.28
N VAL A 215 6.59 -4.18 15.14
CA VAL A 215 5.38 -4.92 14.71
C VAL A 215 4.20 -4.60 15.63
N ALA A 216 4.40 -4.61 16.95
CA ALA A 216 3.34 -4.27 17.90
C ALA A 216 2.81 -2.85 17.70
N LYS A 217 3.70 -1.86 17.56
CA LYS A 217 3.31 -0.46 17.30
C LYS A 217 2.58 -0.29 15.96
N VAL A 218 3.08 -0.92 14.89
CA VAL A 218 2.43 -0.89 13.58
C VAL A 218 1.04 -1.52 13.67
N LYS A 219 0.90 -2.66 14.32
CA LYS A 219 -0.38 -3.31 14.58
C LYS A 219 -1.37 -2.36 15.28
N ASP A 220 -0.94 -1.71 16.37
CA ASP A 220 -1.81 -0.78 17.11
C ASP A 220 -2.25 0.41 16.24
N LYS A 221 -1.35 0.97 15.43
CA LYS A 221 -1.67 2.02 14.45
C LYS A 221 -2.67 1.53 13.40
N LEU A 222 -2.49 0.31 12.88
CA LEU A 222 -3.40 -0.29 11.90
C LEU A 222 -4.79 -0.53 12.50
N VAL A 223 -4.88 -1.04 13.73
CA VAL A 223 -6.16 -1.19 14.45
C VAL A 223 -6.86 0.16 14.63
N ALA A 224 -6.12 1.23 14.92
CA ALA A 224 -6.70 2.58 14.97
C ALA A 224 -7.20 3.04 13.57
N GLN A 225 -6.47 2.72 12.50
CA GLN A 225 -6.85 3.06 11.12
C GLN A 225 -8.08 2.29 10.61
N LEU A 226 -8.47 1.17 11.23
CA LEU A 226 -9.77 0.51 10.93
C LEU A 226 -10.98 1.43 11.18
N LYS A 227 -10.80 2.52 11.93
CA LYS A 227 -11.84 3.52 12.23
C LYS A 227 -11.68 4.81 11.41
N ALA A 228 -10.78 4.85 10.44
CA ALA A 228 -10.56 6.03 9.60
C ALA A 228 -11.83 6.41 8.82
N GLU A 229 -12.05 7.71 8.60
CA GLU A 229 -13.19 8.20 7.81
C GLU A 229 -13.13 7.68 6.36
N GLU A 230 -11.95 7.69 5.75
CA GLU A 230 -11.72 7.27 4.38
C GLU A 230 -11.74 5.73 4.24
N PRO A 231 -12.64 5.16 3.41
CA PRO A 231 -12.71 3.71 3.21
C PRO A 231 -11.39 3.07 2.77
N GLY A 232 -10.61 3.78 1.94
CA GLY A 232 -9.32 3.29 1.45
C GLY A 232 -8.30 3.05 2.56
N HIS A 233 -8.30 3.87 3.63
CA HIS A 233 -7.44 3.64 4.79
C HIS A 233 -7.90 2.43 5.60
N ARG A 234 -9.22 2.28 5.83
CA ARG A 234 -9.77 1.11 6.53
C ARG A 234 -9.46 -0.19 5.78
N GLN A 235 -9.62 -0.16 4.45
CA GLN A 235 -9.33 -1.30 3.59
C GLN A 235 -7.87 -1.75 3.69
N ARG A 236 -6.91 -0.83 3.52
CA ARG A 236 -5.48 -1.15 3.56
C ARG A 236 -5.05 -1.63 4.94
N ALA A 237 -5.58 -1.00 5.99
CA ALA A 237 -5.32 -1.44 7.36
C ALA A 237 -5.84 -2.87 7.60
N ALA A 238 -7.01 -3.22 7.09
CA ALA A 238 -7.56 -4.57 7.21
C ALA A 238 -6.66 -5.60 6.50
N LEU A 239 -6.24 -5.35 5.26
CA LEU A 239 -5.33 -6.24 4.51
C LEU A 239 -3.98 -6.41 5.22
N ALA A 240 -3.39 -5.31 5.70
CA ALA A 240 -2.12 -5.36 6.41
C ALA A 240 -2.22 -6.14 7.73
N LEU A 241 -3.34 -6.05 8.45
CA LEU A 241 -3.57 -6.84 9.66
C LEU A 241 -3.75 -8.34 9.34
N GLY A 242 -4.37 -8.68 8.21
CA GLY A 242 -4.43 -10.06 7.70
C GLY A 242 -3.03 -10.62 7.48
N GLN A 243 -2.17 -9.88 6.79
CA GLN A 243 -0.77 -10.25 6.55
C GLN A 243 0.04 -10.41 7.86
N ILE A 244 -0.19 -9.53 8.86
CA ILE A 244 0.42 -9.67 10.19
C ILE A 244 -0.05 -10.97 10.88
N GLY A 245 -1.28 -11.41 10.63
CA GLY A 245 -1.79 -12.69 11.09
C GLY A 245 -1.96 -12.79 12.62
N ASP A 246 -2.04 -11.66 13.37
CA ASP A 246 -2.19 -11.69 14.81
C ASP A 246 -3.68 -11.88 15.20
N PRO A 247 -4.07 -13.04 15.76
CA PRO A 247 -5.45 -13.33 16.11
C PRO A 247 -6.09 -12.31 17.08
N SER A 248 -5.28 -11.57 17.85
CA SER A 248 -5.79 -10.52 18.74
C SER A 248 -6.54 -9.39 18.01
N THR A 249 -6.31 -9.24 16.70
CA THR A 249 -6.95 -8.22 15.84
C THR A 249 -8.25 -8.70 15.19
N ALA A 250 -8.56 -9.99 15.28
CA ALA A 250 -9.71 -10.60 14.60
C ALA A 250 -11.06 -9.94 15.00
N SER A 251 -11.26 -9.63 16.28
CA SER A 251 -12.48 -8.94 16.72
C SER A 251 -12.64 -7.54 16.10
N ALA A 252 -11.55 -6.81 15.92
CA ALA A 252 -11.59 -5.49 15.29
C ALA A 252 -11.88 -5.59 13.78
N LEU A 253 -11.34 -6.61 13.11
CA LEU A 253 -11.63 -6.90 11.70
C LEU A 253 -13.06 -7.39 11.50
N ALA A 254 -13.60 -8.23 12.41
CA ALA A 254 -14.97 -8.71 12.31
C ALA A 254 -16.00 -7.57 12.32
N ASN A 255 -15.74 -6.48 13.03
CA ASN A 255 -16.62 -5.30 13.00
C ASN A 255 -16.68 -4.65 11.59
N LEU A 256 -15.66 -4.82 10.76
CA LEU A 256 -15.65 -4.28 9.40
C LEU A 256 -16.42 -5.14 8.38
N LEU A 257 -16.91 -6.33 8.75
CA LEU A 257 -17.82 -7.11 7.90
C LEU A 257 -19.15 -6.38 7.68
N GLU A 258 -19.48 -5.42 8.53
CA GLU A 258 -20.66 -4.54 8.47
C GLU A 258 -20.35 -3.14 7.89
N ASP A 259 -19.13 -2.91 7.38
CA ASP A 259 -18.72 -1.59 6.85
C ASP A 259 -19.62 -1.14 5.70
N ALA A 260 -19.84 0.17 5.59
CA ALA A 260 -20.63 0.75 4.50
C ALA A 260 -20.01 0.48 3.10
N SER A 261 -18.68 0.35 3.03
CA SER A 261 -17.95 0.06 1.79
C SER A 261 -17.84 -1.45 1.55
N ASN A 262 -18.33 -1.93 0.42
CA ASN A 262 -18.14 -3.32 -0.01
C ASN A 262 -16.66 -3.72 -0.01
N GLN A 263 -15.79 -2.84 -0.50
CA GLN A 263 -14.37 -3.12 -0.59
C GLN A 263 -13.74 -3.35 0.80
N VAL A 264 -14.17 -2.58 1.79
CA VAL A 264 -13.71 -2.76 3.18
C VAL A 264 -14.22 -4.08 3.74
N ARG A 265 -15.53 -4.41 3.55
CA ARG A 265 -16.09 -5.68 4.01
C ARG A 265 -15.33 -6.88 3.46
N PHE A 266 -15.09 -6.91 2.14
CA PHE A 266 -14.37 -8.01 1.50
C PHE A 266 -12.91 -8.10 1.95
N SER A 267 -12.22 -6.96 2.13
CA SER A 267 -10.84 -6.97 2.63
C SER A 267 -10.74 -7.45 4.08
N ALA A 268 -11.70 -7.08 4.92
CA ALA A 268 -11.78 -7.60 6.29
C ALA A 268 -12.08 -9.11 6.32
N ALA A 269 -12.97 -9.58 5.44
CA ALA A 269 -13.29 -10.99 5.32
C ALA A 269 -12.07 -11.82 4.85
N ALA A 270 -11.32 -11.32 3.88
CA ALA A 270 -10.09 -11.96 3.41
C ALA A 270 -9.05 -12.03 4.54
N ALA A 271 -8.81 -10.91 5.22
CA ALA A 271 -7.88 -10.85 6.35
C ALA A 271 -8.26 -11.84 7.48
N LEU A 272 -9.54 -11.96 7.80
CA LEU A 272 -10.03 -12.93 8.76
C LEU A 272 -9.83 -14.38 8.27
N ALA A 273 -10.09 -14.65 6.99
CA ALA A 273 -9.89 -15.96 6.39
C ALA A 273 -8.41 -16.38 6.38
N GLU A 274 -7.49 -15.45 6.07
CA GLU A 274 -6.04 -15.66 6.15
C GLU A 274 -5.56 -16.00 7.57
N MET A 275 -6.27 -15.53 8.59
CA MET A 275 -6.02 -15.85 10.00
C MET A 275 -6.80 -17.06 10.51
N ASP A 276 -7.36 -17.89 9.63
CA ASP A 276 -8.22 -19.02 9.95
C ASP A 276 -9.42 -18.69 10.84
N GLN A 277 -9.94 -17.45 10.72
CA GLN A 277 -11.14 -17.02 11.45
C GLN A 277 -12.40 -17.32 10.64
N PRO A 278 -13.32 -18.16 11.14
CA PRO A 278 -14.50 -18.63 10.40
C PRO A 278 -15.38 -17.51 9.86
N GLN A 279 -15.47 -16.38 10.56
CA GLN A 279 -16.29 -15.24 10.14
C GLN A 279 -15.90 -14.70 8.76
N GLY A 280 -14.61 -14.75 8.42
CA GLY A 280 -14.10 -14.31 7.12
C GLY A 280 -14.55 -15.23 6.00
N THR A 281 -14.34 -16.53 6.17
CA THR A 281 -14.73 -17.53 5.17
C THR A 281 -16.26 -17.58 5.04
N ASP A 282 -17.02 -17.57 6.14
CA ASP A 282 -18.46 -17.56 6.13
C ASP A 282 -19.01 -16.38 5.30
N PHE A 283 -18.46 -15.16 5.51
CA PHE A 283 -18.84 -13.97 4.74
C PHE A 283 -18.56 -14.16 3.22
N LEU A 284 -17.38 -14.66 2.86
CA LEU A 284 -17.01 -14.85 1.45
C LEU A 284 -17.88 -15.91 0.78
N PHE A 285 -18.16 -17.03 1.45
CA PHE A 285 -19.04 -18.08 0.91
C PHE A 285 -20.51 -17.63 0.83
N GLU A 286 -20.99 -16.83 1.78
CA GLU A 286 -22.31 -16.23 1.68
C GLU A 286 -22.42 -15.25 0.51
N ALA A 287 -21.34 -14.47 0.26
CA ALA A 287 -21.28 -13.55 -0.87
C ALA A 287 -21.29 -14.28 -2.25
N LEU A 288 -20.83 -15.54 -2.33
CA LEU A 288 -20.96 -16.36 -3.56
C LEU A 288 -22.41 -16.64 -3.92
N ARG A 289 -23.32 -16.67 -2.94
CA ARG A 289 -24.79 -16.90 -3.12
C ARG A 289 -25.55 -15.62 -3.44
N ASN A 290 -24.87 -14.45 -3.47
CA ASN A 290 -25.56 -13.18 -3.66
C ASN A 290 -26.05 -13.05 -5.11
N THR A 291 -27.29 -12.54 -5.27
CA THR A 291 -27.88 -12.28 -6.60
C THR A 291 -27.18 -11.14 -7.35
N ASP A 292 -26.53 -10.22 -6.63
CA ASP A 292 -25.69 -9.18 -7.23
C ASP A 292 -24.39 -9.78 -7.79
N SER A 293 -24.22 -9.72 -9.09
CA SER A 293 -23.06 -10.27 -9.81
C SER A 293 -21.74 -9.60 -9.42
N ILE A 294 -21.78 -8.32 -8.99
CA ILE A 294 -20.59 -7.58 -8.56
C ILE A 294 -20.10 -8.13 -7.22
N LEU A 295 -21.01 -8.39 -6.29
CA LEU A 295 -20.67 -8.97 -5.00
C LEU A 295 -20.14 -10.41 -5.15
N ARG A 296 -20.76 -11.22 -6.04
CA ARG A 296 -20.22 -12.56 -6.35
C ARG A 296 -18.82 -12.49 -6.96
N ALA A 297 -18.59 -11.59 -7.92
CA ALA A 297 -17.29 -11.43 -8.55
C ALA A 297 -16.20 -11.01 -7.52
N ASN A 298 -16.56 -10.14 -6.57
CA ASN A 298 -15.67 -9.79 -5.46
C ASN A 298 -15.38 -11.02 -4.58
N ALA A 299 -16.40 -11.79 -4.21
CA ALA A 299 -16.21 -13.01 -3.43
C ALA A 299 -15.26 -14.00 -4.12
N VAL A 300 -15.47 -14.24 -5.42
CA VAL A 300 -14.57 -15.07 -6.23
C VAL A 300 -13.15 -14.58 -6.19
N LYS A 301 -12.95 -13.25 -6.41
CA LYS A 301 -11.61 -12.65 -6.39
C LYS A 301 -10.91 -12.87 -5.04
N PHE A 302 -11.58 -12.51 -3.93
CA PHE A 302 -10.98 -12.63 -2.61
C PHE A 302 -10.76 -14.08 -2.19
N LEU A 303 -11.63 -15.01 -2.56
CA LEU A 303 -11.41 -16.45 -2.31
C LEU A 303 -10.22 -17.01 -3.12
N ILE A 304 -9.95 -16.48 -4.33
CA ILE A 304 -8.75 -16.84 -5.09
C ILE A 304 -7.51 -16.33 -4.35
N ASP A 305 -7.53 -15.11 -3.88
CA ASP A 305 -6.41 -14.48 -3.16
C ASP A 305 -6.11 -15.27 -1.87
N VAL A 306 -7.14 -15.58 -1.06
CA VAL A 306 -7.00 -16.38 0.18
C VAL A 306 -6.48 -17.79 -0.13
N GLN A 307 -7.02 -18.45 -1.17
CA GLN A 307 -6.56 -19.79 -1.56
C GLN A 307 -5.09 -19.78 -2.01
N ALA A 308 -4.67 -18.75 -2.76
CA ALA A 308 -3.30 -18.63 -3.24
C ALA A 308 -2.30 -18.36 -2.11
N GLN A 309 -2.71 -17.61 -1.07
CA GLN A 309 -1.85 -17.23 0.04
C GLN A 309 -1.73 -18.30 1.12
N SER A 310 -2.86 -18.87 1.56
CA SER A 310 -2.90 -19.80 2.69
C SER A 310 -3.33 -21.22 2.34
N GLY A 311 -4.07 -21.40 1.25
CA GLY A 311 -4.71 -22.68 0.93
C GLY A 311 -5.85 -23.07 1.89
N SER A 312 -6.20 -22.20 2.83
CA SER A 312 -7.09 -22.52 3.95
C SER A 312 -8.56 -22.77 3.58
N VAL A 313 -8.97 -22.38 2.37
CA VAL A 313 -10.37 -22.52 1.90
C VAL A 313 -10.59 -23.66 0.92
N GLU A 314 -9.56 -24.47 0.63
CA GLU A 314 -9.63 -25.55 -0.37
C GLU A 314 -10.75 -26.56 -0.09
N ASP A 315 -10.77 -27.13 1.13
CA ASP A 315 -11.78 -28.12 1.51
C ASP A 315 -13.21 -27.54 1.44
N GLN A 316 -13.37 -26.28 1.86
CA GLN A 316 -14.65 -25.61 1.81
C GLN A 316 -15.10 -25.31 0.36
N LEU A 317 -14.16 -24.96 -0.54
CA LEU A 317 -14.44 -24.77 -1.97
C LEU A 317 -14.84 -26.09 -2.63
N VAL A 318 -14.16 -27.18 -2.32
CA VAL A 318 -14.52 -28.52 -2.82
C VAL A 318 -15.91 -28.91 -2.30
N ALA A 319 -16.20 -28.70 -1.01
CA ALA A 319 -17.53 -28.96 -0.45
C ALA A 319 -18.62 -28.05 -1.07
N ALA A 320 -18.28 -26.83 -1.42
CA ALA A 320 -19.22 -25.89 -2.04
C ALA A 320 -19.63 -26.29 -3.48
N LEU A 321 -18.93 -27.19 -4.15
CA LEU A 321 -19.36 -27.78 -5.43
C LEU A 321 -20.65 -28.61 -5.29
N ASP A 322 -20.95 -29.12 -4.09
CA ASP A 322 -22.18 -29.89 -3.78
C ASP A 322 -23.24 -29.03 -3.05
N ALA A 323 -23.04 -27.71 -2.96
CA ALA A 323 -23.99 -26.83 -2.28
C ALA A 323 -25.39 -26.85 -2.97
N THR A 324 -26.43 -26.62 -2.17
CA THR A 324 -27.80 -26.55 -2.72
C THR A 324 -28.00 -25.37 -3.67
N ASP A 325 -27.33 -24.25 -3.39
CA ASP A 325 -27.41 -23.04 -4.21
C ASP A 325 -26.49 -23.14 -5.44
N PRO A 326 -27.02 -23.04 -6.68
CA PRO A 326 -26.22 -23.15 -7.89
C PRO A 326 -25.20 -22.02 -8.07
N LEU A 327 -25.46 -20.82 -7.50
CA LEU A 327 -24.49 -19.72 -7.56
C LEU A 327 -23.24 -20.06 -6.75
N ALA A 328 -23.42 -20.69 -5.58
CA ALA A 328 -22.29 -21.17 -4.77
C ALA A 328 -21.49 -22.25 -5.51
N ARG A 329 -22.17 -23.25 -6.15
CA ARG A 329 -21.50 -24.30 -6.93
C ARG A 329 -20.70 -23.70 -8.10
N ALA A 330 -21.32 -22.78 -8.86
CA ALA A 330 -20.68 -22.11 -9.99
C ALA A 330 -19.48 -21.24 -9.56
N GLY A 331 -19.62 -20.49 -8.47
CA GLY A 331 -18.55 -19.69 -7.88
C GLY A 331 -17.38 -20.55 -7.38
N ALA A 332 -17.66 -21.64 -6.69
CA ALA A 332 -16.64 -22.57 -6.22
C ALA A 332 -15.84 -23.19 -7.37
N ALA A 333 -16.51 -23.65 -8.42
CA ALA A 333 -15.85 -24.16 -9.63
C ALA A 333 -14.95 -23.10 -10.29
N GLN A 334 -15.42 -21.84 -10.33
CA GLN A 334 -14.65 -20.72 -10.85
C GLN A 334 -13.39 -20.45 -10.04
N VAL A 335 -13.50 -20.39 -8.70
CA VAL A 335 -12.35 -20.16 -7.80
C VAL A 335 -11.33 -21.27 -7.95
N LEU A 336 -11.75 -22.55 -7.84
CA LEU A 336 -10.89 -23.71 -7.95
C LEU A 336 -10.11 -23.76 -9.27
N GLY A 337 -10.79 -23.40 -10.38
CA GLY A 337 -10.15 -23.32 -11.69
C GLY A 337 -9.17 -22.15 -11.82
N GLN A 338 -9.49 -20.97 -11.29
CA GLN A 338 -8.62 -19.81 -11.37
C GLN A 338 -7.40 -19.93 -10.45
N ALA A 339 -7.58 -20.55 -9.28
CA ALA A 339 -6.48 -20.88 -8.37
C ALA A 339 -5.69 -22.13 -8.77
N ALA A 340 -6.07 -22.80 -9.87
CA ALA A 340 -5.45 -24.02 -10.41
C ALA A 340 -5.29 -25.14 -9.36
N VAL A 341 -6.33 -25.37 -8.54
CA VAL A 341 -6.31 -26.36 -7.44
C VAL A 341 -6.38 -27.78 -7.99
N ALA A 342 -5.23 -28.45 -8.09
CA ALA A 342 -5.11 -29.75 -8.72
C ALA A 342 -5.86 -30.88 -7.97
N SER A 343 -5.96 -30.81 -6.64
CA SER A 343 -6.70 -31.76 -5.81
C SER A 343 -8.21 -31.78 -6.08
N ALA A 344 -8.78 -30.66 -6.59
CA ALA A 344 -10.20 -30.51 -6.90
C ALA A 344 -10.63 -31.18 -8.22
N VAL A 345 -9.71 -31.72 -9.02
CA VAL A 345 -10.01 -32.25 -10.35
C VAL A 345 -11.15 -33.29 -10.34
N THR A 346 -11.16 -34.23 -9.39
CA THR A 346 -12.21 -35.25 -9.30
C THR A 346 -13.58 -34.67 -9.01
N ALA A 347 -13.65 -33.70 -8.09
CA ALA A 347 -14.89 -32.98 -7.75
C ALA A 347 -15.39 -32.13 -8.93
N LEU A 348 -14.46 -31.45 -9.63
CA LEU A 348 -14.79 -30.66 -10.84
C LEU A 348 -15.31 -31.57 -11.98
N ILE A 349 -14.76 -32.78 -12.17
CA ILE A 349 -15.30 -33.74 -13.12
C ILE A 349 -16.76 -34.09 -12.76
N THR A 350 -17.07 -34.28 -11.47
CA THR A 350 -18.45 -34.52 -11.02
C THR A 350 -19.33 -33.30 -11.31
N ALA A 351 -18.87 -32.10 -11.02
CA ALA A 351 -19.59 -30.85 -11.26
C ALA A 351 -19.90 -30.59 -12.76
N THR A 352 -19.19 -31.21 -13.70
CA THR A 352 -19.55 -31.15 -15.13
C THR A 352 -20.85 -31.88 -15.47
N ALA A 353 -21.46 -32.62 -14.55
CA ALA A 353 -22.75 -33.28 -14.70
C ALA A 353 -23.91 -32.47 -14.04
N ASP A 354 -23.64 -31.28 -13.51
CA ASP A 354 -24.61 -30.44 -12.81
C ASP A 354 -25.85 -30.14 -13.70
N GLU A 355 -27.01 -30.02 -13.07
CA GLU A 355 -28.26 -29.64 -13.74
C GLU A 355 -28.20 -28.22 -14.35
N VAL A 356 -27.42 -27.32 -13.72
CA VAL A 356 -27.28 -25.91 -14.11
C VAL A 356 -26.11 -25.72 -15.07
N ALA A 357 -26.38 -25.17 -16.24
CA ALA A 357 -25.39 -24.99 -17.30
C ALA A 357 -24.18 -24.15 -16.86
N GLU A 358 -24.40 -23.10 -16.05
CA GLU A 358 -23.31 -22.23 -15.54
C GLU A 358 -22.32 -23.02 -14.69
N VAL A 359 -22.79 -23.96 -13.87
CA VAL A 359 -21.93 -24.84 -13.07
C VAL A 359 -21.10 -25.76 -13.97
N ARG A 360 -21.76 -26.42 -14.96
CA ARG A 360 -21.04 -27.27 -15.91
C ARG A 360 -19.99 -26.51 -16.70
N ALA A 361 -20.32 -25.29 -17.17
CA ALA A 361 -19.41 -24.45 -17.94
C ALA A 361 -18.18 -24.03 -17.12
N ASN A 362 -18.40 -23.58 -15.87
CA ASN A 362 -17.32 -23.20 -14.98
C ASN A 362 -16.44 -24.41 -14.60
N ALA A 363 -17.04 -25.58 -14.38
CA ALA A 363 -16.30 -26.81 -14.12
C ALA A 363 -15.43 -27.23 -15.32
N ALA A 364 -15.98 -27.18 -16.55
CA ALA A 364 -15.23 -27.45 -17.78
C ALA A 364 -14.06 -26.46 -17.96
N MET A 365 -14.31 -25.18 -17.76
CA MET A 365 -13.27 -24.13 -17.81
C MET A 365 -12.18 -24.36 -16.72
N ALA A 366 -12.59 -24.75 -15.50
CA ALA A 366 -11.68 -25.07 -14.42
C ALA A 366 -10.73 -26.22 -14.74
N LEU A 367 -11.27 -27.30 -15.29
CA LEU A 367 -10.48 -28.45 -15.73
C LEU A 367 -9.45 -28.09 -16.81
N GLY A 368 -9.83 -27.21 -17.76
CA GLY A 368 -8.91 -26.70 -18.77
C GLY A 368 -7.79 -25.83 -18.19
N ARG A 369 -8.09 -25.01 -17.20
CA ARG A 369 -7.08 -24.16 -16.52
C ARG A 369 -6.11 -24.98 -15.66
N ILE A 370 -6.61 -25.99 -14.96
CA ILE A 370 -5.76 -26.89 -14.16
C ILE A 370 -4.88 -27.73 -15.07
N GLY A 371 -5.29 -28.00 -16.31
CA GLY A 371 -4.50 -28.76 -17.27
C GLY A 371 -4.45 -30.27 -16.99
N SER A 372 -5.42 -30.81 -16.24
CA SER A 372 -5.45 -32.27 -15.89
C SER A 372 -6.01 -33.11 -16.99
N ALA A 373 -5.22 -34.06 -17.49
CA ALA A 373 -5.66 -35.08 -18.48
C ALA A 373 -6.81 -35.95 -17.99
N GLN A 374 -7.04 -36.07 -16.67
CA GLN A 374 -8.12 -36.90 -16.10
C GLN A 374 -9.52 -36.38 -16.50
N GLY A 375 -9.65 -35.09 -16.80
CA GLY A 375 -10.91 -34.50 -17.24
C GLY A 375 -11.23 -34.72 -18.72
N ARG A 376 -10.29 -35.19 -19.52
CA ARG A 376 -10.40 -35.25 -21.00
C ARG A 376 -11.67 -35.95 -21.50
N GLU A 377 -11.88 -37.21 -21.08
CA GLU A 377 -13.04 -37.98 -21.50
C GLU A 377 -14.36 -37.27 -21.20
N ARG A 378 -14.44 -36.66 -20.02
CA ARG A 378 -15.64 -35.93 -19.63
C ARG A 378 -15.83 -34.65 -20.44
N LEU A 379 -14.76 -33.90 -20.73
CA LEU A 379 -14.79 -32.73 -21.59
C LEU A 379 -15.19 -33.09 -23.04
N GLU A 380 -14.77 -34.25 -23.58
CA GLU A 380 -15.20 -34.72 -24.89
C GLU A 380 -16.72 -34.97 -24.93
N GLN A 381 -17.30 -35.51 -23.86
CA GLN A 381 -18.75 -35.70 -23.75
C GLN A 381 -19.50 -34.38 -23.70
N LEU A 382 -18.91 -33.31 -23.14
CA LEU A 382 -19.51 -31.98 -23.07
C LEU A 382 -19.50 -31.23 -24.40
N LEU A 383 -18.80 -31.67 -25.42
CA LEU A 383 -18.86 -31.08 -26.76
C LEU A 383 -20.29 -31.10 -27.34
N ASP A 384 -21.09 -32.11 -26.95
CA ASP A 384 -22.47 -32.28 -27.35
C ASP A 384 -23.46 -31.76 -26.27
N ASP A 385 -23.02 -30.90 -25.31
CA ASP A 385 -23.92 -30.36 -24.30
C ASP A 385 -25.01 -29.50 -24.94
N ARG A 386 -26.25 -29.60 -24.40
CA ARG A 386 -27.41 -28.84 -24.84
C ARG A 386 -27.23 -27.29 -24.73
N ASP A 387 -26.31 -26.85 -23.88
CA ASP A 387 -25.96 -25.42 -23.67
C ASP A 387 -24.68 -25.10 -24.44
N ALA A 388 -24.79 -24.12 -25.36
CA ALA A 388 -23.68 -23.72 -26.21
C ALA A 388 -22.48 -23.14 -25.44
N THR A 389 -22.71 -22.57 -24.27
CA THR A 389 -21.61 -22.05 -23.41
C THR A 389 -20.81 -23.21 -22.83
N VAL A 390 -21.48 -24.30 -22.45
CA VAL A 390 -20.84 -25.50 -21.92
C VAL A 390 -19.96 -26.15 -22.99
N SER A 391 -20.51 -26.41 -24.19
CA SER A 391 -19.75 -27.00 -25.30
C SER A 391 -18.57 -26.12 -25.73
N TYR A 392 -18.73 -24.81 -25.74
CA TYR A 392 -17.64 -23.87 -26.01
C TYR A 392 -16.50 -24.00 -25.01
N TYR A 393 -16.79 -24.01 -23.70
CA TYR A 393 -15.74 -24.14 -22.66
C TYR A 393 -15.15 -25.54 -22.64
N ALA A 394 -15.88 -26.58 -22.97
CA ALA A 394 -15.36 -27.92 -23.14
C ALA A 394 -14.33 -27.99 -24.28
N GLU A 395 -14.67 -27.40 -25.45
CA GLU A 395 -13.76 -27.34 -26.60
C GLU A 395 -12.51 -26.51 -26.24
N TRP A 396 -12.70 -25.36 -25.58
CA TRP A 396 -11.58 -24.55 -25.11
C TRP A 396 -10.67 -25.33 -24.15
N ALA A 397 -11.24 -26.03 -23.17
CA ALA A 397 -10.49 -26.84 -22.20
C ALA A 397 -9.70 -27.97 -22.88
N LEU A 398 -10.29 -28.68 -23.84
CA LEU A 398 -9.61 -29.72 -24.62
C LEU A 398 -8.43 -29.16 -25.42
N ARG A 399 -8.54 -27.95 -25.96
CA ARG A 399 -7.43 -27.24 -26.61
C ARG A 399 -6.29 -26.95 -25.64
N GLN A 400 -6.59 -26.53 -24.41
CA GLN A 400 -5.57 -26.32 -23.38
C GLN A 400 -4.83 -27.62 -23.03
N LEU A 401 -5.56 -28.75 -22.92
CA LEU A 401 -5.00 -30.07 -22.67
C LEU A 401 -4.20 -30.66 -23.84
N GLY A 402 -4.40 -30.16 -25.06
CA GLY A 402 -3.70 -30.64 -26.27
C GLY A 402 -2.46 -29.81 -26.64
N SER A 403 -2.26 -28.65 -25.99
CA SER A 403 -1.17 -27.68 -26.26
C SER A 403 -0.01 -27.81 -25.28
N GLY A 404 -0.01 -28.78 -24.35
CA GLY A 404 1.01 -29.07 -23.35
C GLY A 404 1.84 -30.31 -23.67
#